data_b181b25abfc96604867114e521bc2cab
#
_entry.id   b181b25abfc96604867114e521bc2cab
#
_cell.length_a   1.000
_cell.length_b   1.000
_cell.length_c   1.000
_cell.angle_alpha   90.00
_cell.angle_beta   90.00
_cell.angle_gamma   90.00
#
_symmetry.space_group_name_H-M   'P 1'
#
loop_
_entity.id
_entity.type
_entity.pdbx_description
1 polymer ?
#
loop_
_entity_poly.entity_id
_entity_poly.type
_entity_poly.pdbx_seq_one_letter_code
_entity_poly.pdbx_strand_id
1 'polypeptide(L)'
;MGDTDFQLAHSILIIHAMESRTLSQKNTSTCQLDGKMWLGKVMAWCVVFALMLSWLFPIGYGLGGPALSEGARIKDIASIEGVRDNQLIGYGLIVGLDRTGDSVVGGQFTAQAIISMLNTMGVNLKVDPIQLLTRNTASVMVTAKLPPFARPGMKLDVQVSSLANAKSLKGGTLLLTPLKAANQQVYAVAQGPISTSGFEAGDGGTSVVKNQQSGGIIPGGAIVERAVSLDMNSWDSFSLTMHQADFTTALRVSEVINGHLGNGLASAVSSGQVQVAVPERFQGKIVQMIAAVEGLNVNVDVSAKVVVNERTGTIVMGEHVRLASMAISHGNLTIKIQTRFNVSQPEAPGLIGSAAGQTVVTPEVDSEVEEDKKRVIQVDGSVTLGDLVKALNSVGVTPRDLVAVLTAARAAGALQANLELI
;
A
#
# COMPACT_ATOMS: atom_id res chain seq x y z
N MET A 1 -29.06 -32.68 18.54
CA MET A 1 -28.13 -32.26 19.58
C MET A 1 -28.24 -30.74 19.66
N GLY A 2 -29.24 -30.25 20.36
CA GLY A 2 -29.58 -28.86 20.45
C GLY A 2 -30.84 -28.71 21.29
N ASP A 3 -30.74 -28.76 22.62
CA ASP A 3 -31.83 -28.39 23.53
C ASP A 3 -31.40 -28.24 25.01
N THR A 4 -30.09 -28.18 25.28
CA THR A 4 -29.57 -28.07 26.66
C THR A 4 -29.01 -26.68 27.02
N ASP A 5 -28.77 -25.79 26.05
CA ASP A 5 -28.18 -24.46 26.30
C ASP A 5 -29.21 -23.34 26.52
N PHE A 6 -30.49 -23.59 26.25
CA PHE A 6 -31.56 -22.58 26.43
C PHE A 6 -32.19 -22.60 27.84
N GLN A 7 -31.96 -23.65 28.64
CA GLN A 7 -32.49 -23.77 30.00
C GLN A 7 -31.58 -23.14 31.06
N LEU A 8 -30.32 -22.97 30.80
CA LEU A 8 -29.37 -22.39 31.78
C LEU A 8 -29.41 -20.85 31.84
N ALA A 9 -29.78 -20.19 30.75
CA ALA A 9 -29.90 -18.74 30.72
C ALA A 9 -31.17 -18.22 31.44
N HIS A 10 -32.24 -19.04 31.53
CA HIS A 10 -33.48 -18.64 32.22
C HIS A 10 -33.43 -18.80 33.74
N SER A 11 -32.55 -19.65 34.26
CA SER A 11 -32.40 -19.90 35.69
C SER A 11 -31.58 -18.86 36.43
N ILE A 12 -30.67 -18.18 35.74
CA ILE A 12 -29.80 -17.14 36.34
C ILE A 12 -30.55 -15.79 36.47
N LEU A 13 -31.53 -15.52 35.61
CA LEU A 13 -32.30 -14.27 35.67
C LEU A 13 -33.37 -14.26 36.78
N ILE A 14 -33.79 -15.40 37.26
CA ILE A 14 -34.80 -15.52 38.33
C ILE A 14 -34.18 -15.38 39.73
N ILE A 15 -32.93 -15.76 39.91
CA ILE A 15 -32.23 -15.64 41.20
C ILE A 15 -31.86 -14.20 41.54
N HIS A 16 -31.57 -13.35 40.57
CA HIS A 16 -31.24 -11.94 40.77
C HIS A 16 -32.47 -11.04 41.02
N ALA A 17 -33.69 -11.50 40.71
CA ALA A 17 -34.93 -10.76 40.94
C ALA A 17 -35.58 -11.03 42.29
N MET A 18 -35.14 -12.06 43.02
CA MET A 18 -35.67 -12.38 44.36
C MET A 18 -34.87 -11.79 45.53
N GLU A 19 -33.62 -11.36 45.28
CA GLU A 19 -32.77 -10.78 46.32
C GLU A 19 -33.00 -9.27 46.54
N SER A 20 -33.71 -8.60 45.65
CA SER A 20 -34.00 -7.15 45.76
C SER A 20 -35.35 -6.83 46.46
N ARG A 21 -36.14 -7.84 46.90
CA ARG A 21 -37.43 -7.59 47.56
C ARG A 21 -37.49 -7.84 49.09
N THR A 22 -36.40 -8.26 49.71
CA THR A 22 -36.42 -8.58 51.18
C THR A 22 -35.74 -7.56 52.08
N LEU A 23 -35.29 -6.43 51.56
CA LEU A 23 -34.62 -5.37 52.38
C LEU A 23 -35.43 -4.06 52.53
N SER A 24 -36.73 -4.07 52.21
CA SER A 24 -37.58 -2.86 52.32
C SER A 24 -38.72 -2.98 53.32
N GLN A 25 -38.58 -3.77 54.40
CA GLN A 25 -39.54 -3.69 55.49
C GLN A 25 -38.87 -4.08 56.80
N LYS A 26 -38.25 -3.14 57.50
CA LYS A 26 -38.24 -3.04 58.97
C LYS A 26 -37.43 -1.79 59.41
N ASN A 27 -38.13 -0.92 60.02
CA ASN A 27 -37.83 -0.01 61.14
C ASN A 27 -38.12 1.47 60.87
N THR A 28 -39.40 1.78 61.04
CA THR A 28 -39.85 3.07 61.54
C THR A 28 -40.12 2.91 63.06
N SER A 29 -39.23 3.40 63.88
CA SER A 29 -39.60 3.89 65.24
C SER A 29 -38.43 4.72 65.82
N THR A 30 -38.68 6.04 65.91
CA THR A 30 -38.31 6.98 66.97
C THR A 30 -36.91 6.91 67.59
N CYS A 31 -36.06 7.91 67.26
CA CYS A 31 -35.45 8.68 68.35
C CYS A 31 -35.00 10.07 67.81
N GLN A 32 -35.70 11.09 68.23
CA GLN A 32 -35.31 12.48 68.15
C GLN A 32 -34.33 12.68 69.26
N LEU A 33 -33.06 13.14 68.94
CA LEU A 33 -32.29 14.00 69.86
C LEU A 33 -30.86 14.23 69.21
N ASP A 34 -30.48 15.52 69.24
CA ASP A 34 -29.13 16.07 69.08
C ASP A 34 -28.39 15.98 67.70
N GLY A 35 -28.99 16.67 66.70
CA GLY A 35 -28.44 16.82 65.36
C GLY A 35 -27.42 17.90 65.05
N LYS A 36 -26.85 18.60 66.05
CA LYS A 36 -25.91 19.73 65.80
C LYS A 36 -24.43 19.50 66.14
N MET A 37 -24.10 18.48 66.87
CA MET A 37 -22.70 18.25 67.28
C MET A 37 -22.04 17.06 66.52
N TRP A 38 -22.83 16.27 65.83
CA TRP A 38 -22.31 15.08 65.08
C TRP A 38 -21.97 15.38 63.62
N LEU A 39 -22.68 16.36 62.98
CA LEU A 39 -22.39 16.75 61.61
C LEU A 39 -21.02 17.40 61.45
N GLY A 40 -20.53 18.17 62.45
CA GLY A 40 -19.20 18.78 62.39
C GLY A 40 -18.02 17.82 62.48
N LYS A 41 -18.20 16.70 63.19
CA LYS A 41 -17.16 15.66 63.31
C LYS A 41 -17.09 14.75 62.09
N VAL A 42 -18.25 14.45 61.49
CA VAL A 42 -18.28 13.64 60.26
C VAL A 42 -17.75 14.40 59.05
N MET A 43 -18.05 15.72 58.94
CA MET A 43 -17.45 16.54 57.87
C MET A 43 -15.93 16.74 58.04
N ALA A 44 -15.45 16.89 59.26
CA ALA A 44 -14.01 16.97 59.51
C ALA A 44 -13.26 15.66 59.17
N TRP A 45 -13.89 14.50 59.46
CA TRP A 45 -13.31 13.19 59.09
C TRP A 45 -13.34 12.92 57.62
N CYS A 46 -14.40 13.34 56.90
CA CYS A 46 -14.47 13.23 55.43
C CYS A 46 -13.44 14.11 54.71
N VAL A 47 -13.16 15.32 55.24
CA VAL A 47 -12.14 16.21 54.65
C VAL A 47 -10.73 15.67 54.90
N VAL A 48 -10.46 15.13 56.12
CA VAL A 48 -9.16 14.50 56.41
C VAL A 48 -8.96 13.20 55.60
N PHE A 49 -10.03 12.43 55.43
CA PHE A 49 -9.97 11.23 54.58
C PHE A 49 -9.80 11.55 53.08
N ALA A 50 -10.43 12.61 52.57
CA ALA A 50 -10.23 13.10 51.21
C ALA A 50 -8.82 13.66 51.00
N LEU A 51 -8.23 14.34 52.01
CA LEU A 51 -6.85 14.81 51.93
C LEU A 51 -5.82 13.66 52.07
N MET A 52 -6.10 12.62 52.84
CA MET A 52 -5.26 11.42 52.90
C MET A 52 -5.34 10.59 51.62
N LEU A 53 -6.51 10.52 50.95
CA LEU A 53 -6.64 9.84 49.67
C LEU A 53 -5.91 10.57 48.54
N SER A 54 -5.77 11.89 48.60
CA SER A 54 -5.02 12.66 47.59
C SER A 54 -3.50 12.47 47.67
N TRP A 55 -2.98 11.97 48.79
CA TRP A 55 -1.56 11.64 48.95
C TRP A 55 -1.21 10.18 48.56
N LEU A 56 -2.21 9.32 48.41
CA LEU A 56 -2.00 7.92 47.99
C LEU A 56 -2.08 7.71 46.46
N PHE A 57 -2.52 8.71 45.70
CA PHE A 57 -2.43 8.68 44.24
C PHE A 57 -1.27 9.57 43.80
N PRO A 58 -0.09 9.02 43.46
CA PRO A 58 0.90 9.79 42.75
C PRO A 58 0.27 10.14 41.38
N ILE A 59 -0.10 11.43 41.26
CA ILE A 59 -0.45 12.03 39.95
C ILE A 59 0.76 11.85 39.07
N GLY A 60 0.68 10.95 38.11
CA GLY A 60 1.78 10.79 37.19
C GLY A 60 1.81 9.50 36.38
N TYR A 61 0.72 8.78 36.24
CA TYR A 61 0.61 7.90 35.08
C TYR A 61 0.04 8.73 33.92
N GLY A 62 0.93 9.44 33.26
CA GLY A 62 0.68 9.77 31.86
C GLY A 62 0.35 8.47 31.17
N LEU A 63 -0.93 8.27 30.86
CA LEU A 63 -1.35 7.36 29.81
C LEU A 63 -0.74 7.90 28.51
N GLY A 64 0.57 7.69 28.35
CA GLY A 64 1.17 7.60 27.03
C GLY A 64 0.47 6.42 26.39
N GLY A 65 -0.64 6.67 25.71
CA GLY A 65 -1.16 5.72 24.75
C GLY A 65 0.02 5.32 23.87
N PRO A 66 0.09 4.08 23.38
CA PRO A 66 1.14 3.71 22.44
C PRO A 66 1.09 4.79 21.36
N ALA A 67 2.15 5.59 21.26
CA ALA A 67 2.35 6.49 20.14
C ALA A 67 2.16 5.58 18.92
N LEU A 68 1.11 5.82 18.15
CA LEU A 68 0.91 5.14 16.88
C LEU A 68 2.18 5.47 16.12
N SER A 69 3.08 4.50 16.05
CA SER A 69 4.29 4.61 15.27
C SER A 69 3.81 4.79 13.84
N GLU A 70 3.93 6.00 13.29
CA GLU A 70 3.65 6.31 11.88
C GLU A 70 4.66 5.62 10.95
N GLY A 71 5.06 4.40 11.27
CA GLY A 71 5.96 3.58 10.48
C GLY A 71 5.19 2.67 9.53
N ALA A 72 5.76 2.45 8.35
CA ALA A 72 5.29 1.40 7.44
C ALA A 72 5.74 0.04 7.97
N ARG A 73 4.92 -1.01 7.76
CA ARG A 73 5.34 -2.37 8.12
C ARG A 73 6.38 -2.87 7.12
N ILE A 74 7.29 -3.70 7.58
CA ILE A 74 8.34 -4.26 6.71
C ILE A 74 7.74 -4.92 5.47
N LYS A 75 6.64 -5.66 5.57
CA LYS A 75 5.97 -6.29 4.42
C LYS A 75 5.44 -5.32 3.36
N ASP A 76 5.22 -4.05 3.73
CA ASP A 76 4.71 -3.03 2.80
C ASP A 76 5.86 -2.33 2.05
N ILE A 77 7.11 -2.44 2.55
CA ILE A 77 8.30 -1.77 2.02
C ILE A 77 9.38 -2.73 1.50
N ALA A 78 9.29 -4.01 1.83
CA ALA A 78 10.25 -5.02 1.41
C ALA A 78 9.56 -6.34 1.06
N SER A 79 10.23 -7.15 0.24
CA SER A 79 9.83 -8.51 -0.11
C SER A 79 10.97 -9.48 0.19
N ILE A 80 10.62 -10.75 0.42
CA ILE A 80 11.63 -11.80 0.67
C ILE A 80 12.24 -12.22 -0.66
N GLU A 81 13.56 -12.24 -0.73
CA GLU A 81 14.29 -12.68 -1.90
C GLU A 81 13.97 -14.14 -2.22
N GLY A 82 13.75 -14.44 -3.51
CA GLY A 82 13.37 -15.79 -3.96
C GLY A 82 11.88 -16.10 -3.88
N VAL A 83 11.08 -15.31 -3.13
CA VAL A 83 9.63 -15.46 -3.04
C VAL A 83 8.97 -14.52 -4.06
N ARG A 84 8.74 -15.03 -5.27
CA ARG A 84 8.17 -14.25 -6.37
C ARG A 84 7.25 -15.09 -7.24
N ASP A 85 6.32 -14.43 -7.92
CA ASP A 85 5.52 -15.07 -8.95
C ASP A 85 6.39 -15.52 -10.13
N ASN A 86 6.19 -16.77 -10.56
CA ASN A 86 6.81 -17.30 -11.77
C ASN A 86 5.87 -17.11 -12.96
N GLN A 87 6.39 -16.58 -14.06
CA GLN A 87 5.60 -16.43 -15.28
C GLN A 87 5.57 -17.74 -16.02
N LEU A 88 4.35 -18.19 -16.37
CA LEU A 88 4.11 -19.37 -17.20
C LEU A 88 3.63 -18.93 -18.57
N ILE A 89 4.08 -19.65 -19.59
CA ILE A 89 3.72 -19.42 -20.98
C ILE A 89 3.38 -20.74 -21.67
N GLY A 90 2.38 -20.72 -22.54
CA GLY A 90 2.00 -21.87 -23.34
C GLY A 90 1.48 -21.44 -24.72
N TYR A 91 1.59 -22.33 -25.68
CA TYR A 91 0.95 -22.22 -26.98
C TYR A 91 -0.28 -23.11 -26.99
N GLY A 92 -1.44 -22.53 -27.27
CA GLY A 92 -2.71 -23.20 -27.22
C GLY A 92 -3.55 -22.98 -28.47
N LEU A 93 -4.62 -23.77 -28.59
CA LEU A 93 -5.64 -23.66 -29.63
C LEU A 93 -6.99 -23.35 -28.96
N ILE A 94 -7.70 -22.40 -29.55
CA ILE A 94 -9.08 -22.09 -29.22
C ILE A 94 -9.97 -22.64 -30.30
N VAL A 95 -11.07 -23.27 -29.90
CA VAL A 95 -12.08 -23.83 -30.77
C VAL A 95 -13.46 -23.24 -30.49
N GLY A 96 -14.40 -23.39 -31.42
CA GLY A 96 -15.78 -22.92 -31.22
C GLY A 96 -15.98 -21.44 -31.52
N LEU A 97 -15.10 -20.83 -32.31
CA LEU A 97 -15.24 -19.44 -32.75
C LEU A 97 -16.21 -19.35 -33.95
N ASP A 98 -17.14 -18.40 -33.86
CA ASP A 98 -18.12 -18.19 -34.97
C ASP A 98 -17.49 -17.34 -36.08
N ARG A 99 -16.74 -17.99 -36.98
CA ARG A 99 -16.06 -17.40 -38.16
C ARG A 99 -15.12 -16.23 -37.82
N THR A 100 -14.75 -16.06 -36.56
CA THR A 100 -13.86 -14.98 -36.09
C THR A 100 -12.43 -15.44 -35.82
N GLY A 101 -12.18 -16.74 -35.96
CA GLY A 101 -10.86 -17.36 -35.80
C GLY A 101 -9.91 -17.08 -36.96
N ASP A 102 -8.78 -17.77 -36.93
CA ASP A 102 -7.70 -17.60 -37.93
C ASP A 102 -8.15 -17.96 -39.33
N SER A 103 -7.74 -17.14 -40.31
CA SER A 103 -8.01 -17.34 -41.71
C SER A 103 -6.80 -18.01 -42.40
N VAL A 104 -7.04 -18.50 -43.62
CA VAL A 104 -6.03 -19.16 -44.48
C VAL A 104 -4.76 -18.30 -44.67
N VAL A 105 -4.95 -16.98 -44.80
CA VAL A 105 -3.85 -16.04 -44.93
C VAL A 105 -3.33 -15.72 -43.52
N GLY A 106 -2.19 -16.28 -43.11
CA GLY A 106 -1.58 -16.10 -41.78
C GLY A 106 -1.90 -17.18 -40.75
N GLY A 107 -2.83 -18.12 -41.04
CA GLY A 107 -3.20 -19.21 -40.14
C GLY A 107 -2.41 -20.51 -40.32
N GLN A 108 -1.29 -20.50 -41.03
CA GLN A 108 -0.49 -21.71 -41.28
C GLN A 108 -0.06 -22.42 -40.00
N PHE A 109 0.31 -21.64 -38.97
CA PHE A 109 0.68 -22.18 -37.66
C PHE A 109 -0.51 -22.86 -36.98
N THR A 110 -1.70 -22.29 -37.08
CA THR A 110 -2.94 -22.86 -36.54
C THR A 110 -3.29 -24.17 -37.20
N ALA A 111 -3.18 -24.25 -38.55
CA ALA A 111 -3.41 -25.50 -39.29
C ALA A 111 -2.43 -26.60 -38.88
N GLN A 112 -1.14 -26.27 -38.79
CA GLN A 112 -0.11 -27.23 -38.36
C GLN A 112 -0.34 -27.72 -36.93
N ALA A 113 -0.76 -26.81 -36.04
CA ALA A 113 -1.05 -27.15 -34.63
C ALA A 113 -2.28 -28.08 -34.52
N ILE A 114 -3.33 -27.85 -35.33
CA ILE A 114 -4.51 -28.74 -35.40
C ILE A 114 -4.09 -30.14 -35.84
N ILE A 115 -3.28 -30.26 -36.91
CA ILE A 115 -2.80 -31.56 -37.38
C ILE A 115 -1.97 -32.25 -36.32
N SER A 116 -1.05 -31.55 -35.66
CA SER A 116 -0.23 -32.10 -34.59
C SER A 116 -1.08 -32.61 -33.44
N MET A 117 -2.11 -31.87 -33.04
CA MET A 117 -3.04 -32.25 -32.01
C MET A 117 -3.84 -33.51 -32.38
N LEU A 118 -4.41 -33.54 -33.60
CA LEU A 118 -5.17 -34.71 -34.11
C LEU A 118 -4.29 -35.96 -34.20
N ASN A 119 -3.05 -35.80 -34.68
CA ASN A 119 -2.08 -36.90 -34.71
C ASN A 119 -1.79 -37.45 -33.29
N THR A 120 -1.65 -36.56 -32.29
CA THR A 120 -1.47 -36.97 -30.90
C THR A 120 -2.70 -37.73 -30.36
N MET A 121 -3.90 -37.39 -30.83
CA MET A 121 -5.14 -38.10 -30.51
C MET A 121 -5.34 -39.39 -31.31
N GLY A 122 -4.41 -39.76 -32.18
CA GLY A 122 -4.48 -40.98 -33.01
C GLY A 122 -5.24 -40.81 -34.35
N VAL A 123 -5.64 -39.58 -34.69
CA VAL A 123 -6.34 -39.26 -35.95
C VAL A 123 -5.32 -38.79 -36.98
N ASN A 124 -4.95 -39.66 -37.89
CA ASN A 124 -4.04 -39.33 -39.00
C ASN A 124 -4.81 -38.79 -40.21
N LEU A 125 -4.78 -37.47 -40.39
CA LEU A 125 -5.37 -36.84 -41.56
C LEU A 125 -4.34 -36.65 -42.66
N LYS A 126 -4.64 -37.17 -43.86
CA LYS A 126 -3.87 -36.93 -45.10
C LYS A 126 -4.51 -35.81 -45.93
N VAL A 127 -4.80 -34.69 -45.29
CA VAL A 127 -5.44 -33.51 -45.92
C VAL A 127 -4.47 -32.35 -45.94
N ASP A 128 -4.62 -31.49 -46.95
CA ASP A 128 -3.88 -30.21 -46.95
C ASP A 128 -4.23 -29.39 -45.72
N PRO A 129 -3.21 -28.97 -44.92
CA PRO A 129 -3.42 -28.14 -43.70
C PRO A 129 -4.34 -26.95 -43.92
N ILE A 130 -4.28 -26.34 -45.10
CA ILE A 130 -5.05 -25.12 -45.43
C ILE A 130 -6.55 -25.41 -45.46
N GLN A 131 -6.98 -26.61 -45.82
CA GLN A 131 -8.40 -27.00 -45.89
C GLN A 131 -9.06 -27.14 -44.52
N LEU A 132 -8.26 -27.26 -43.44
CA LEU A 132 -8.74 -27.37 -42.09
C LEU A 132 -9.08 -26.00 -41.44
N LEU A 133 -8.73 -24.90 -42.08
CA LEU A 133 -8.95 -23.57 -41.55
C LEU A 133 -10.36 -23.06 -41.87
N THR A 134 -11.30 -23.33 -40.98
CA THR A 134 -12.72 -22.95 -41.11
C THR A 134 -13.05 -21.62 -40.41
N ARG A 135 -12.04 -20.87 -39.91
CA ARG A 135 -12.19 -19.68 -39.06
C ARG A 135 -12.88 -19.94 -37.72
N ASN A 136 -13.08 -21.20 -37.36
CA ASN A 136 -13.67 -21.58 -36.06
C ASN A 136 -12.60 -21.88 -35.02
N THR A 137 -11.35 -21.78 -35.38
CA THR A 137 -10.18 -22.04 -34.52
C THR A 137 -9.20 -20.88 -34.58
N ALA A 138 -8.47 -20.67 -33.50
CA ALA A 138 -7.40 -19.68 -33.43
C ALA A 138 -6.22 -20.22 -32.63
N SER A 139 -5.01 -19.89 -33.04
CA SER A 139 -3.80 -20.10 -32.27
C SER A 139 -3.62 -18.96 -31.28
N VAL A 140 -3.26 -19.30 -30.05
CA VAL A 140 -3.14 -18.34 -28.97
C VAL A 140 -1.89 -18.54 -28.14
N MET A 141 -1.38 -17.43 -27.65
CA MET A 141 -0.46 -17.39 -26.51
C MET A 141 -1.26 -17.40 -25.22
N VAL A 142 -0.89 -18.29 -24.33
CA VAL A 142 -1.52 -18.48 -23.04
C VAL A 142 -0.52 -18.14 -21.96
N THR A 143 -0.86 -17.24 -21.07
CA THR A 143 0.01 -16.82 -19.97
C THR A 143 -0.71 -16.95 -18.63
N ALA A 144 0.03 -17.33 -17.60
CA ALA A 144 -0.46 -17.37 -16.23
C ALA A 144 0.64 -16.98 -15.26
N LYS A 145 0.25 -16.46 -14.09
CA LYS A 145 1.17 -16.19 -12.98
C LYS A 145 1.06 -17.34 -12.00
N LEU A 146 2.17 -18.02 -11.75
CA LEU A 146 2.28 -19.07 -10.74
C LEU A 146 2.76 -18.43 -9.43
N PRO A 147 1.91 -18.30 -8.40
CA PRO A 147 2.30 -17.75 -7.12
C PRO A 147 3.40 -18.59 -6.47
N PRO A 148 4.26 -18.00 -5.64
CA PRO A 148 5.15 -18.76 -4.79
C PRO A 148 4.31 -19.69 -3.89
N PHE A 149 4.83 -20.88 -3.58
CA PHE A 149 4.14 -21.88 -2.76
C PHE A 149 2.85 -22.46 -3.37
N ALA A 150 2.61 -22.28 -4.66
CA ALA A 150 1.51 -22.94 -5.35
C ALA A 150 1.64 -24.46 -5.24
N ARG A 151 0.55 -25.13 -4.87
CA ARG A 151 0.49 -26.59 -4.73
C ARG A 151 -0.26 -27.23 -5.90
N PRO A 152 0.06 -28.48 -6.25
CA PRO A 152 -0.71 -29.24 -7.22
C PRO A 152 -2.21 -29.22 -6.89
N GLY A 153 -3.04 -29.02 -7.93
CA GLY A 153 -4.48 -28.86 -7.79
C GLY A 153 -4.98 -27.42 -7.58
N MET A 154 -4.10 -26.45 -7.32
CA MET A 154 -4.47 -25.04 -7.22
C MET A 154 -4.86 -24.49 -8.57
N LYS A 155 -5.92 -23.66 -8.61
CA LYS A 155 -6.40 -23.00 -9.81
C LYS A 155 -5.73 -21.64 -10.00
N LEU A 156 -5.39 -21.32 -11.25
CA LEU A 156 -4.81 -20.04 -11.65
C LEU A 156 -5.64 -19.39 -12.73
N ASP A 157 -5.69 -18.07 -12.71
CA ASP A 157 -6.26 -17.30 -13.80
C ASP A 157 -5.32 -17.28 -15.01
N VAL A 158 -5.90 -17.39 -16.18
CA VAL A 158 -5.17 -17.49 -17.43
C VAL A 158 -5.53 -16.34 -18.33
N GLN A 159 -4.53 -15.69 -18.89
CA GLN A 159 -4.70 -14.71 -19.96
C GLN A 159 -4.41 -15.37 -21.31
N VAL A 160 -5.23 -15.04 -22.29
CA VAL A 160 -5.16 -15.61 -23.62
C VAL A 160 -5.11 -14.47 -24.64
N SER A 161 -4.17 -14.55 -25.60
CA SER A 161 -4.03 -13.54 -26.66
C SER A 161 -3.83 -14.24 -28.00
N SER A 162 -4.51 -13.80 -29.05
CA SER A 162 -4.36 -14.32 -30.39
C SER A 162 -2.95 -14.10 -30.93
N LEU A 163 -2.37 -15.12 -31.52
CA LEU A 163 -1.04 -15.08 -32.15
C LEU A 163 -1.10 -14.78 -33.65
N ALA A 164 -2.20 -15.16 -34.32
CA ALA A 164 -2.36 -14.96 -35.74
C ALA A 164 -3.37 -13.84 -36.06
N ASN A 165 -4.30 -14.08 -36.93
CA ASN A 165 -5.21 -13.06 -37.44
C ASN A 165 -6.68 -13.24 -37.02
N ALA A 166 -6.91 -13.90 -35.89
CA ALA A 166 -8.25 -14.03 -35.35
C ALA A 166 -8.82 -12.66 -34.97
N LYS A 167 -10.04 -12.37 -35.43
CA LYS A 167 -10.72 -11.10 -35.18
C LYS A 167 -11.29 -11.02 -33.77
N SER A 168 -11.83 -12.13 -33.26
CA SER A 168 -12.42 -12.23 -31.94
C SER A 168 -12.27 -13.63 -31.36
N LEU A 169 -12.03 -13.72 -30.05
CA LEU A 169 -11.97 -14.99 -29.29
C LEU A 169 -13.26 -15.24 -28.51
N LYS A 170 -14.29 -14.41 -28.71
CA LYS A 170 -15.58 -14.49 -28.00
C LYS A 170 -16.25 -15.82 -28.24
N GLY A 171 -16.74 -16.45 -27.17
CA GLY A 171 -17.45 -17.73 -27.22
C GLY A 171 -16.55 -18.96 -27.45
N GLY A 172 -15.25 -18.75 -27.65
CA GLY A 172 -14.29 -19.83 -27.82
C GLY A 172 -13.94 -20.55 -26.53
N THR A 173 -13.46 -21.79 -26.69
CA THR A 173 -12.92 -22.62 -25.61
C THR A 173 -11.49 -22.95 -25.86
N LEU A 174 -10.62 -22.70 -24.88
CA LEU A 174 -9.22 -23.11 -24.93
C LEU A 174 -9.12 -24.62 -24.71
N LEU A 175 -8.44 -25.29 -25.63
CA LEU A 175 -8.09 -26.70 -25.49
C LEU A 175 -6.95 -26.88 -24.49
N LEU A 176 -6.80 -28.12 -24.01
CA LEU A 176 -5.77 -28.49 -23.04
C LEU A 176 -4.39 -28.01 -23.48
N THR A 177 -3.84 -27.06 -22.73
CA THR A 177 -2.61 -26.34 -23.06
C THR A 177 -1.62 -26.43 -21.92
N PRO A 178 -0.43 -27.05 -22.11
CA PRO A 178 0.60 -27.06 -21.09
C PRO A 178 1.26 -25.69 -20.97
N LEU A 179 1.37 -25.21 -19.72
CA LEU A 179 2.03 -23.97 -19.39
C LEU A 179 3.42 -24.24 -18.82
N LYS A 180 4.43 -23.65 -19.45
CA LYS A 180 5.85 -23.85 -19.13
C LYS A 180 6.44 -22.61 -18.48
N ALA A 181 7.37 -22.82 -17.55
CA ALA A 181 8.20 -21.73 -17.04
C ALA A 181 9.47 -21.54 -17.90
N ALA A 182 10.33 -20.60 -17.51
CA ALA A 182 11.57 -20.30 -18.23
C ALA A 182 12.53 -21.50 -18.38
N ASN A 183 12.46 -22.47 -17.46
CA ASN A 183 13.23 -23.71 -17.51
C ASN A 183 12.63 -24.78 -18.46
N GLN A 184 11.63 -24.43 -19.28
CA GLN A 184 10.90 -25.28 -20.22
C GLN A 184 10.12 -26.47 -19.60
N GLN A 185 10.02 -26.50 -18.27
CA GLN A 185 9.21 -27.52 -17.59
C GLN A 185 7.76 -27.07 -17.47
N VAL A 186 6.83 -28.02 -17.57
CA VAL A 186 5.39 -27.79 -17.41
C VAL A 186 5.08 -27.73 -15.91
N TYR A 187 4.44 -26.64 -15.49
CA TYR A 187 4.01 -26.42 -14.11
C TYR A 187 2.49 -26.38 -13.96
N ALA A 188 1.77 -26.01 -15.00
CA ALA A 188 0.32 -25.99 -14.97
C ALA A 188 -0.24 -26.40 -16.33
N VAL A 189 -1.52 -26.75 -16.35
CA VAL A 189 -2.27 -27.08 -17.57
C VAL A 189 -3.53 -26.23 -17.61
N ALA A 190 -3.74 -25.53 -18.74
CA ALA A 190 -4.85 -24.61 -18.93
C ALA A 190 -5.91 -25.18 -19.88
N GLN A 191 -7.19 -24.99 -19.52
CA GLN A 191 -8.35 -25.32 -20.36
C GLN A 191 -9.58 -24.54 -19.88
N GLY A 192 -10.48 -24.20 -20.80
CA GLY A 192 -11.77 -23.62 -20.40
C GLY A 192 -12.34 -22.58 -21.35
N PRO A 193 -13.56 -22.14 -21.09
CA PRO A 193 -14.22 -21.10 -21.87
C PRO A 193 -13.60 -19.73 -21.64
N ILE A 194 -13.48 -18.94 -22.72
CA ILE A 194 -12.84 -17.63 -22.67
C ILE A 194 -13.87 -16.55 -22.37
N SER A 195 -13.58 -15.70 -21.40
CA SER A 195 -14.29 -14.46 -21.14
C SER A 195 -13.56 -13.28 -21.79
N THR A 196 -14.22 -12.59 -22.71
CA THR A 196 -13.69 -11.38 -23.37
C THR A 196 -14.43 -10.14 -22.85
N SER A 197 -13.71 -9.04 -22.63
CA SER A 197 -14.28 -7.78 -22.11
C SER A 197 -14.87 -6.87 -23.20
N GLY A 198 -14.81 -7.26 -24.47
CA GLY A 198 -15.29 -6.45 -25.60
C GLY A 198 -16.69 -6.88 -26.09
N PHE A 199 -17.46 -5.93 -26.58
CA PHE A 199 -18.68 -6.20 -27.34
C PHE A 199 -18.62 -5.48 -28.70
N GLU A 200 -19.20 -6.09 -29.70
CA GLU A 200 -19.46 -5.51 -31.00
C GLU A 200 -20.95 -5.23 -31.09
N ALA A 201 -21.31 -3.98 -31.31
CA ALA A 201 -22.70 -3.57 -31.57
C ALA A 201 -22.73 -2.88 -32.93
N GLY A 202 -23.50 -3.42 -33.85
CA GLY A 202 -23.73 -2.84 -35.18
C GLY A 202 -24.54 -3.79 -36.04
N ASP A 203 -25.56 -3.24 -36.71
CA ASP A 203 -26.34 -3.87 -37.73
C ASP A 203 -26.15 -3.09 -39.04
N GLY A 204 -26.00 -3.79 -40.18
CA GLY A 204 -26.09 -3.17 -41.49
C GLY A 204 -24.98 -2.21 -41.91
N GLY A 205 -23.70 -2.53 -41.64
CA GLY A 205 -22.56 -1.85 -42.29
C GLY A 205 -21.83 -0.81 -41.43
N THR A 206 -22.29 -0.52 -40.22
CA THR A 206 -21.57 0.32 -39.26
C THR A 206 -21.35 -0.45 -37.95
N SER A 207 -20.21 -1.14 -37.80
CA SER A 207 -19.90 -1.80 -36.54
C SER A 207 -19.05 -0.89 -35.67
N VAL A 208 -19.46 -0.68 -34.43
CA VAL A 208 -18.66 -0.03 -33.41
C VAL A 208 -18.05 -1.12 -32.52
N VAL A 209 -16.76 -1.36 -32.69
CA VAL A 209 -15.99 -2.27 -31.83
C VAL A 209 -15.51 -1.47 -30.63
N LYS A 210 -15.98 -1.83 -29.44
CA LYS A 210 -15.50 -1.27 -28.18
C LYS A 210 -14.67 -2.32 -27.45
N ASN A 211 -13.41 -2.02 -27.20
CA ASN A 211 -12.38 -2.88 -26.61
C ASN A 211 -11.86 -4.02 -27.51
N GLN A 212 -10.64 -4.46 -27.21
CA GLN A 212 -9.93 -5.46 -27.96
C GLN A 212 -10.52 -6.86 -27.71
N GLN A 213 -11.01 -7.52 -28.78
CA GLN A 213 -11.63 -8.85 -28.68
C GLN A 213 -10.64 -9.99 -28.99
N SER A 214 -9.41 -9.67 -29.39
CA SER A 214 -8.34 -10.64 -29.68
C SER A 214 -7.63 -11.17 -28.42
N GLY A 215 -8.04 -10.72 -27.24
CA GLY A 215 -7.60 -11.20 -25.94
C GLY A 215 -8.75 -11.55 -25.03
N GLY A 216 -8.49 -12.37 -24.01
CA GLY A 216 -9.47 -12.76 -23.01
C GLY A 216 -8.84 -13.36 -21.77
N ILE A 217 -9.69 -13.64 -20.78
CA ILE A 217 -9.29 -14.24 -19.51
C ILE A 217 -10.11 -15.50 -19.28
N ILE A 218 -9.49 -16.54 -18.73
CA ILE A 218 -10.15 -17.74 -18.26
C ILE A 218 -9.96 -17.80 -16.74
N PRO A 219 -10.94 -17.36 -15.94
CA PRO A 219 -10.83 -17.40 -14.48
C PRO A 219 -10.70 -18.83 -13.98
N GLY A 220 -9.66 -19.10 -13.17
CA GLY A 220 -9.38 -20.44 -12.66
C GLY A 220 -9.13 -21.48 -13.77
N GLY A 221 -8.75 -21.04 -14.97
CA GLY A 221 -8.64 -21.89 -16.17
C GLY A 221 -7.41 -22.78 -16.21
N ALA A 222 -6.41 -22.56 -15.38
CA ALA A 222 -5.28 -23.47 -15.26
C ALA A 222 -5.25 -24.17 -13.90
N ILE A 223 -4.77 -25.41 -13.93
CA ILE A 223 -4.55 -26.23 -12.72
C ILE A 223 -3.05 -26.44 -12.61
N VAL A 224 -2.52 -26.21 -11.41
CA VAL A 224 -1.10 -26.46 -11.10
C VAL A 224 -0.87 -27.96 -11.02
N GLU A 225 0.06 -28.47 -11.80
CA GLU A 225 0.46 -29.88 -11.82
C GLU A 225 1.72 -30.11 -11.00
N ARG A 226 2.62 -29.14 -10.98
CA ARG A 226 3.89 -29.22 -10.27
C ARG A 226 4.12 -27.99 -9.40
N ALA A 227 4.47 -28.21 -8.14
CA ALA A 227 4.89 -27.15 -7.24
C ALA A 227 6.29 -26.63 -7.61
N VAL A 228 6.54 -25.35 -7.35
CA VAL A 228 7.90 -24.82 -7.28
C VAL A 228 8.42 -25.16 -5.88
N SER A 229 9.44 -26.04 -5.83
CA SER A 229 10.05 -26.46 -4.56
C SER A 229 10.85 -25.28 -3.99
N LEU A 230 10.32 -24.61 -2.99
CA LEU A 230 11.03 -23.66 -2.17
C LEU A 230 11.04 -24.19 -0.73
N ASP A 231 12.11 -24.91 -0.36
CA ASP A 231 12.27 -25.40 1.00
C ASP A 231 12.88 -24.32 1.89
N MET A 232 12.00 -23.49 2.46
CA MET A 232 12.43 -22.42 3.35
C MET A 232 12.95 -22.94 4.70
N ASN A 233 12.56 -24.15 5.11
CA ASN A 233 12.97 -24.69 6.42
C ASN A 233 14.46 -25.05 6.49
N SER A 234 15.10 -25.17 5.34
CA SER A 234 16.55 -25.39 5.22
C SER A 234 17.38 -24.09 5.16
N TRP A 235 16.75 -22.93 5.27
CA TRP A 235 17.46 -21.66 5.18
C TRP A 235 18.15 -21.32 6.50
N ASP A 236 19.45 -21.06 6.43
CA ASP A 236 20.25 -20.50 7.53
C ASP A 236 20.15 -18.99 7.60
N SER A 237 19.78 -18.35 6.49
CA SER A 237 19.52 -16.92 6.39
C SER A 237 18.56 -16.63 5.23
N PHE A 238 17.88 -15.48 5.28
CA PHE A 238 17.10 -14.95 4.17
C PHE A 238 17.38 -13.48 3.98
N SER A 239 17.16 -12.99 2.76
CA SER A 239 17.35 -11.59 2.42
C SER A 239 16.00 -10.90 2.20
N LEU A 240 15.87 -9.70 2.72
CA LEU A 240 14.79 -8.78 2.42
C LEU A 240 15.24 -7.83 1.31
N THR A 241 14.50 -7.78 0.23
CA THR A 241 14.72 -6.83 -0.87
C THR A 241 13.78 -5.65 -0.70
N MET A 242 14.34 -4.46 -0.52
CA MET A 242 13.58 -3.22 -0.36
C MET A 242 12.91 -2.84 -1.69
N HIS A 243 11.65 -2.39 -1.66
CA HIS A 243 10.94 -1.90 -2.85
C HIS A 243 11.53 -0.59 -3.37
N GLN A 244 12.01 0.25 -2.47
CA GLN A 244 12.77 1.46 -2.77
C GLN A 244 14.14 1.38 -2.08
N ALA A 245 15.19 1.47 -2.87
CA ALA A 245 16.56 1.38 -2.37
C ALA A 245 16.94 2.68 -1.63
N ASP A 246 17.10 2.59 -0.30
CA ASP A 246 17.55 3.67 0.56
C ASP A 246 18.41 3.15 1.71
N PHE A 247 19.60 3.74 1.90
CA PHE A 247 20.56 3.29 2.92
C PHE A 247 20.04 3.51 4.34
N THR A 248 19.39 4.63 4.59
CA THR A 248 18.86 4.99 5.92
C THR A 248 17.73 4.05 6.32
N THR A 249 16.81 3.78 5.40
CA THR A 249 15.70 2.85 5.62
C THR A 249 16.21 1.42 5.81
N ALA A 250 17.17 0.96 4.99
CA ALA A 250 17.75 -0.36 5.13
C ALA A 250 18.45 -0.54 6.49
N LEU A 251 19.17 0.48 6.97
CA LEU A 251 19.80 0.47 8.30
C LEU A 251 18.72 0.40 9.39
N ARG A 252 17.70 1.25 9.35
CA ARG A 252 16.59 1.25 10.33
C ARG A 252 15.85 -0.09 10.35
N VAL A 253 15.62 -0.71 9.19
CA VAL A 253 15.04 -2.06 9.10
C VAL A 253 15.90 -3.07 9.86
N SER A 254 17.23 -3.06 9.65
CA SER A 254 18.14 -3.97 10.34
C SER A 254 18.15 -3.73 11.86
N GLU A 255 18.11 -2.49 12.30
CA GLU A 255 18.07 -2.11 13.72
C GLU A 255 16.77 -2.58 14.40
N VAL A 256 15.62 -2.36 13.76
CA VAL A 256 14.31 -2.79 14.29
C VAL A 256 14.23 -4.32 14.39
N ILE A 257 14.72 -5.05 13.37
CA ILE A 257 14.79 -6.52 13.41
C ILE A 257 15.72 -6.99 14.54
N ASN A 258 16.90 -6.39 14.67
CA ASN A 258 17.85 -6.71 15.74
C ASN A 258 17.28 -6.41 17.13
N GLY A 259 16.52 -5.34 17.28
CA GLY A 259 15.85 -5.01 18.55
C GLY A 259 14.77 -6.02 18.93
N HIS A 260 14.11 -6.65 17.95
CA HIS A 260 13.04 -7.61 18.21
C HIS A 260 13.52 -9.07 18.32
N LEU A 261 14.42 -9.48 17.42
CA LEU A 261 14.87 -10.87 17.32
C LEU A 261 16.18 -11.14 18.10
N GLY A 262 16.97 -10.14 18.40
CA GLY A 262 18.27 -10.22 19.05
C GLY A 262 19.38 -9.61 18.20
N ASN A 263 20.39 -9.06 18.88
CA ASN A 263 21.47 -8.31 18.24
C ASN A 263 22.29 -9.16 17.24
N GLY A 264 22.62 -8.57 16.10
CA GLY A 264 23.51 -9.16 15.10
C GLY A 264 22.87 -10.15 14.16
N LEU A 265 21.54 -10.34 14.22
CA LEU A 265 20.83 -11.25 13.31
C LEU A 265 20.50 -10.60 11.97
N ALA A 266 20.28 -9.28 11.93
CA ALA A 266 20.03 -8.55 10.72
C ALA A 266 21.15 -7.57 10.41
N SER A 267 21.55 -7.49 9.14
CA SER A 267 22.55 -6.57 8.64
C SER A 267 22.12 -6.00 7.28
N ALA A 268 22.24 -4.67 7.11
CA ALA A 268 22.05 -4.04 5.81
C ALA A 268 23.29 -4.31 4.94
N VAL A 269 23.12 -5.07 3.86
CA VAL A 269 24.18 -5.40 2.90
C VAL A 269 24.32 -4.29 1.86
N SER A 270 23.20 -3.70 1.47
CA SER A 270 23.13 -2.59 0.52
C SER A 270 21.91 -1.72 0.80
N SER A 271 21.75 -0.62 0.04
CA SER A 271 20.54 0.22 0.11
C SER A 271 19.25 -0.54 -0.22
N GLY A 272 19.34 -1.63 -0.96
CA GLY A 272 18.17 -2.42 -1.40
C GLY A 272 18.06 -3.79 -0.74
N GLN A 273 19.00 -4.18 0.14
CA GLN A 273 19.04 -5.53 0.67
C GLN A 273 19.44 -5.56 2.13
N VAL A 274 18.64 -6.26 2.93
CA VAL A 274 18.89 -6.55 4.34
C VAL A 274 18.95 -8.06 4.52
N GLN A 275 20.07 -8.60 4.96
CA GLN A 275 20.24 -10.02 5.26
C GLN A 275 19.85 -10.31 6.70
N VAL A 276 19.09 -11.37 6.91
CA VAL A 276 18.62 -11.81 8.24
C VAL A 276 19.02 -13.25 8.46
N ALA A 277 19.82 -13.50 9.47
CA ALA A 277 20.23 -14.85 9.90
C ALA A 277 19.11 -15.53 10.69
N VAL A 278 18.94 -16.84 10.51
CA VAL A 278 17.93 -17.63 11.20
C VAL A 278 18.57 -18.26 12.45
N PRO A 279 18.22 -17.80 13.67
CA PRO A 279 18.76 -18.37 14.88
C PRO A 279 18.17 -19.78 15.14
N GLU A 280 18.87 -20.62 15.87
CA GLU A 280 18.48 -22.01 16.15
C GLU A 280 17.05 -22.18 16.68
N ARG A 281 16.56 -21.22 17.47
CA ARG A 281 15.19 -21.22 18.01
C ARG A 281 14.10 -21.17 16.94
N PHE A 282 14.43 -20.69 15.72
CA PHE A 282 13.53 -20.61 14.57
C PHE A 282 13.83 -21.65 13.47
N GLN A 283 14.81 -22.51 13.64
CA GLN A 283 15.03 -23.63 12.72
C GLN A 283 13.79 -24.50 12.63
N GLY A 284 13.36 -24.82 11.41
CA GLY A 284 12.08 -25.50 11.15
C GLY A 284 10.81 -24.68 11.41
N LYS A 285 10.94 -23.41 11.86
CA LYS A 285 9.82 -22.48 12.13
C LYS A 285 9.99 -21.14 11.42
N ILE A 286 10.63 -21.15 10.27
CA ILE A 286 10.99 -19.92 9.55
C ILE A 286 9.80 -19.06 9.18
N VAL A 287 8.64 -19.66 8.88
CA VAL A 287 7.41 -18.94 8.60
C VAL A 287 6.96 -18.05 9.78
N GLN A 288 7.15 -18.55 11.03
CA GLN A 288 6.83 -17.76 12.23
C GLN A 288 7.80 -16.58 12.38
N MET A 289 9.08 -16.79 12.10
CA MET A 289 10.09 -15.74 12.12
C MET A 289 9.79 -14.65 11.07
N ILE A 290 9.52 -15.07 9.84
CA ILE A 290 9.17 -14.16 8.74
C ILE A 290 7.93 -13.33 9.10
N ALA A 291 6.87 -13.98 9.60
CA ALA A 291 5.64 -13.27 10.00
C ALA A 291 5.89 -12.26 11.13
N ALA A 292 6.78 -12.57 12.07
CA ALA A 292 7.20 -11.65 13.12
C ALA A 292 7.96 -10.45 12.54
N VAL A 293 8.89 -10.68 11.60
CA VAL A 293 9.66 -9.63 10.91
C VAL A 293 8.75 -8.76 10.06
N GLU A 294 7.88 -9.34 9.24
CA GLU A 294 6.96 -8.61 8.35
C GLU A 294 6.01 -7.68 9.09
N GLY A 295 5.65 -8.03 10.33
CA GLY A 295 4.77 -7.25 11.18
C GLY A 295 5.41 -6.03 11.86
N LEU A 296 6.75 -5.89 11.82
CA LEU A 296 7.46 -4.79 12.48
C LEU A 296 7.26 -3.49 11.74
N ASN A 297 7.06 -2.41 12.49
CA ASN A 297 6.92 -1.05 11.96
C ASN A 297 8.29 -0.37 11.90
N VAL A 298 8.58 0.26 10.77
CA VAL A 298 9.83 0.99 10.51
C VAL A 298 9.51 2.38 9.99
N ASN A 299 10.21 3.37 10.50
CA ASN A 299 10.12 4.74 9.97
C ASN A 299 10.93 4.84 8.67
N VAL A 300 10.22 4.90 7.55
CA VAL A 300 10.80 4.97 6.19
C VAL A 300 11.33 6.37 5.93
N ASP A 301 12.54 6.47 5.40
CA ASP A 301 13.08 7.73 4.88
C ASP A 301 12.59 7.92 3.44
N VAL A 302 11.69 8.86 3.26
CA VAL A 302 11.13 9.15 1.94
C VAL A 302 11.82 10.39 1.39
N SER A 303 12.51 10.23 0.27
CA SER A 303 13.10 11.37 -0.44
C SER A 303 12.00 12.36 -0.85
N ALA A 304 12.25 13.65 -0.65
CA ALA A 304 11.31 14.68 -1.04
C ALA A 304 11.03 14.60 -2.55
N LYS A 305 9.76 14.35 -2.92
CA LYS A 305 9.32 14.20 -4.32
C LYS A 305 8.12 15.10 -4.59
N VAL A 306 8.14 15.72 -5.75
CA VAL A 306 7.02 16.52 -6.27
C VAL A 306 6.62 15.93 -7.61
N VAL A 307 5.36 15.54 -7.74
CA VAL A 307 4.79 15.00 -8.98
C VAL A 307 3.80 16.02 -9.53
N VAL A 308 3.99 16.39 -10.79
CA VAL A 308 3.16 17.40 -11.46
C VAL A 308 2.59 16.81 -12.74
N ASN A 309 1.27 16.88 -12.87
CA ASN A 309 0.58 16.55 -14.11
C ASN A 309 0.34 17.82 -14.91
N GLU A 310 1.03 17.97 -16.04
CA GLU A 310 0.93 19.17 -16.88
C GLU A 310 -0.46 19.33 -17.52
N ARG A 311 -1.14 18.25 -17.83
CA ARG A 311 -2.43 18.27 -18.50
C ARG A 311 -3.58 18.71 -17.58
N THR A 312 -3.54 18.26 -16.32
CA THR A 312 -4.61 18.53 -15.34
C THR A 312 -4.24 19.65 -14.37
N GLY A 313 -2.96 20.04 -14.32
CA GLY A 313 -2.45 20.98 -13.33
C GLY A 313 -2.38 20.44 -11.90
N THR A 314 -2.53 19.12 -11.72
CA THR A 314 -2.49 18.50 -10.41
C THR A 314 -1.06 18.42 -9.91
N ILE A 315 -0.82 18.89 -8.68
CA ILE A 315 0.46 18.82 -8.00
C ILE A 315 0.32 17.95 -6.76
N VAL A 316 1.14 16.94 -6.66
CA VAL A 316 1.27 16.08 -5.48
C VAL A 316 2.65 16.29 -4.89
N MET A 317 2.72 16.66 -3.62
CA MET A 317 3.98 16.95 -2.93
C MET A 317 4.00 16.32 -1.55
N GLY A 318 5.18 15.92 -1.09
CA GLY A 318 5.38 15.53 0.31
C GLY A 318 5.36 16.73 1.24
N GLU A 319 5.01 16.51 2.50
CA GLU A 319 4.90 17.56 3.54
C GLU A 319 6.22 18.30 3.78
N HIS A 320 7.35 17.60 3.62
CA HIS A 320 8.68 18.11 3.97
C HIS A 320 9.45 18.73 2.80
N VAL A 321 8.80 18.99 1.65
CA VAL A 321 9.45 19.64 0.51
C VAL A 321 9.75 21.10 0.84
N ARG A 322 11.04 21.45 0.94
CA ARG A 322 11.51 22.80 1.27
C ARG A 322 12.06 23.52 0.05
N LEU A 323 11.98 24.84 0.09
CA LEU A 323 12.54 25.74 -0.90
C LEU A 323 13.67 26.55 -0.27
N ALA A 324 14.81 26.63 -0.97
CA ALA A 324 15.87 27.58 -0.62
C ALA A 324 15.47 29.01 -1.03
N SER A 325 16.18 30.01 -0.49
CA SER A 325 15.97 31.40 -0.88
C SER A 325 16.24 31.56 -2.37
N MET A 326 15.28 32.16 -3.09
CA MET A 326 15.37 32.39 -4.53
C MET A 326 14.53 33.59 -4.96
N ALA A 327 14.83 34.12 -6.14
CA ALA A 327 13.99 35.09 -6.83
C ALA A 327 13.73 34.59 -8.25
N ILE A 328 12.46 34.48 -8.63
CA ILE A 328 12.02 34.07 -9.97
C ILE A 328 11.15 35.16 -10.54
N SER A 329 11.41 35.53 -11.81
CA SER A 329 10.52 36.38 -12.60
C SER A 329 10.00 35.58 -13.78
N HIS A 330 8.68 35.43 -13.88
CA HIS A 330 8.01 34.72 -14.96
C HIS A 330 6.84 35.56 -15.48
N GLY A 331 6.95 36.08 -16.72
CA GLY A 331 5.96 36.99 -17.27
C GLY A 331 5.83 38.28 -16.45
N ASN A 332 4.64 38.56 -15.93
CA ASN A 332 4.35 39.70 -15.07
C ASN A 332 4.43 39.39 -13.56
N LEU A 333 4.85 38.17 -13.21
CA LEU A 333 4.96 37.67 -11.82
C LEU A 333 6.42 37.68 -11.38
N THR A 334 6.72 38.31 -10.25
CA THR A 334 8.04 38.22 -9.59
C THR A 334 7.85 37.61 -8.20
N ILE A 335 8.57 36.51 -7.94
CA ILE A 335 8.52 35.76 -6.69
C ILE A 335 9.88 35.94 -6.01
N LYS A 336 9.88 36.40 -4.76
CA LYS A 336 11.09 36.48 -3.92
C LYS A 336 10.86 35.67 -2.67
N ILE A 337 11.72 34.69 -2.41
CA ILE A 337 11.76 33.89 -1.20
C ILE A 337 13.02 34.26 -0.44
N GLN A 338 12.89 34.84 0.75
CA GLN A 338 13.99 35.24 1.62
C GLN A 338 13.79 34.69 3.01
N THR A 339 14.85 34.22 3.63
CA THR A 339 14.82 33.76 5.02
C THR A 339 15.27 34.92 5.92
N ARG A 340 14.37 35.43 6.76
CA ARG A 340 14.69 36.41 7.80
C ARG A 340 14.73 35.72 9.15
N PHE A 341 15.78 35.97 9.90
CA PHE A 341 15.91 35.54 11.27
C PHE A 341 15.66 36.72 12.19
N ASN A 342 14.52 36.77 12.88
CA ASN A 342 14.28 37.72 13.93
C ASN A 342 14.94 37.23 15.22
N VAL A 343 15.96 37.93 15.67
CA VAL A 343 16.60 37.69 16.95
C VAL A 343 15.88 38.54 18.00
N SER A 344 14.97 37.96 18.75
CA SER A 344 14.39 38.60 19.94
C SER A 344 15.41 38.50 21.08
N GLN A 345 16.11 39.60 21.34
CA GLN A 345 16.86 39.76 22.61
C GLN A 345 15.89 40.29 23.66
N PRO A 346 15.63 39.57 24.75
CA PRO A 346 14.92 40.16 25.87
C PRO A 346 15.82 41.22 26.52
N GLU A 347 15.40 42.48 26.47
CA GLU A 347 16.00 43.54 27.29
C GLU A 347 15.80 43.15 28.75
N ALA A 348 16.88 42.73 29.41
CA ALA A 348 16.87 42.55 30.85
C ALA A 348 16.83 43.95 31.52
N PRO A 349 15.78 44.30 32.30
CA PRO A 349 15.85 45.49 33.11
C PRO A 349 16.97 45.30 34.13
N GLY A 350 17.96 46.18 34.08
CA GLY A 350 19.16 46.11 34.83
C GLY A 350 18.94 45.98 36.37
N LEU A 351 19.12 44.78 36.87
CA LEU A 351 19.49 44.52 38.27
C LEU A 351 20.74 43.66 38.28
N ILE A 352 21.73 44.14 38.99
CA ILE A 352 23.04 43.53 39.15
C ILE A 352 22.90 42.06 39.61
N GLY A 353 23.30 41.08 38.82
CA GLY A 353 23.55 39.71 39.28
C GLY A 353 22.68 38.58 38.79
N SER A 354 22.12 38.58 37.56
CA SER A 354 21.38 37.45 37.04
C SER A 354 21.92 36.96 35.71
N ALA A 355 22.00 35.64 35.56
CA ALA A 355 22.51 34.89 34.44
C ALA A 355 21.99 35.35 33.08
N ALA A 356 22.87 35.36 32.10
CA ALA A 356 22.57 35.65 30.68
C ALA A 356 21.34 34.89 30.19
N GLY A 357 20.32 35.63 29.75
CA GLY A 357 19.12 35.07 29.14
C GLY A 357 19.48 34.34 27.84
N GLN A 358 18.94 33.15 27.65
CA GLN A 358 19.07 32.39 26.43
C GLN A 358 18.37 33.11 25.25
N THR A 359 19.11 33.37 24.20
CA THR A 359 18.58 33.96 22.97
C THR A 359 17.65 32.96 22.30
N VAL A 360 16.36 33.24 22.21
CA VAL A 360 15.39 32.43 21.48
C VAL A 360 15.18 33.07 20.11
N VAL A 361 15.50 32.35 19.07
CA VAL A 361 15.24 32.74 17.69
C VAL A 361 13.86 32.24 17.29
N THR A 362 12.91 33.16 17.18
CA THR A 362 11.56 32.86 16.67
C THR A 362 11.43 33.39 15.24
N PRO A 363 11.00 32.58 14.28
CA PRO A 363 10.67 33.10 12.94
C PRO A 363 9.32 33.82 12.98
N GLU A 364 9.31 35.10 12.59
CA GLU A 364 8.10 35.90 12.43
C GLU A 364 7.80 36.10 10.94
N VAL A 365 6.53 36.01 10.58
CA VAL A 365 6.06 36.09 9.19
C VAL A 365 5.42 37.47 9.01
N ASP A 366 6.10 38.38 8.32
CA ASP A 366 5.51 39.63 7.85
C ASP A 366 5.24 39.57 6.35
N SER A 367 4.00 39.86 5.98
CA SER A 367 3.56 39.98 4.60
C SER A 367 3.25 41.44 4.30
N GLU A 368 4.15 42.12 3.60
CA GLU A 368 3.94 43.48 3.09
C GLU A 368 3.62 43.42 1.59
N VAL A 369 2.46 43.97 1.22
CA VAL A 369 1.99 44.07 -0.17
C VAL A 369 2.24 45.47 -0.65
N GLU A 370 3.26 45.69 -1.49
CA GLU A 370 3.42 46.95 -2.26
C GLU A 370 2.69 46.82 -3.61
N GLU A 371 1.73 47.69 -3.81
CA GLU A 371 1.02 47.89 -5.08
C GLU A 371 1.87 48.69 -6.06
N ASP A 372 2.70 48.00 -6.84
CA ASP A 372 3.07 48.52 -8.17
C ASP A 372 2.78 47.44 -9.22
N LYS A 373 2.36 47.77 -10.41
CA LYS A 373 1.77 46.96 -11.50
C LYS A 373 2.52 45.64 -11.87
N LYS A 374 3.51 45.21 -11.10
CA LYS A 374 4.16 43.89 -11.12
C LYS A 374 3.77 43.20 -9.83
N ARG A 375 3.06 42.07 -9.93
CA ARG A 375 2.74 41.22 -8.77
C ARG A 375 4.03 40.66 -8.21
N VAL A 376 4.49 41.20 -7.09
CA VAL A 376 5.64 40.65 -6.32
C VAL A 376 5.08 39.86 -5.15
N ILE A 377 5.40 38.57 -5.09
CA ILE A 377 5.11 37.73 -3.95
C ILE A 377 6.41 37.57 -3.17
N GLN A 378 6.43 38.11 -1.96
CA GLN A 378 7.52 37.91 -1.00
C GLN A 378 7.01 36.88 0.02
N VAL A 379 7.80 35.82 0.25
CA VAL A 379 7.48 34.78 1.23
C VAL A 379 8.70 34.63 2.12
N ASP A 380 8.54 34.94 3.39
CA ASP A 380 9.64 34.93 4.37
C ASP A 380 9.60 33.63 5.20
N GLY A 381 10.79 33.11 5.54
CA GLY A 381 10.96 31.92 6.38
C GLY A 381 11.43 30.67 5.64
N SER A 382 11.50 29.54 6.33
CA SER A 382 11.70 28.20 5.72
C SER A 382 10.41 27.80 5.01
N VAL A 383 10.21 28.30 3.80
CA VAL A 383 8.97 28.14 3.04
C VAL A 383 8.86 26.69 2.59
N THR A 384 7.75 26.06 2.93
CA THR A 384 7.39 24.78 2.32
C THR A 384 6.86 25.03 0.91
N LEU A 385 7.04 24.07 0.03
CA LEU A 385 6.46 24.15 -1.31
C LEU A 385 4.92 24.35 -1.24
N GLY A 386 4.27 23.78 -0.22
CA GLY A 386 2.84 23.95 0.01
C GLY A 386 2.43 25.42 0.21
N ASP A 387 3.23 26.18 0.94
CA ASP A 387 2.96 27.59 1.20
C ASP A 387 3.14 28.43 -0.07
N LEU A 388 4.18 28.12 -0.86
CA LEU A 388 4.38 28.74 -2.17
C LEU A 388 3.19 28.48 -3.11
N VAL A 389 2.72 27.22 -3.20
CA VAL A 389 1.59 26.84 -4.06
C VAL A 389 0.31 27.54 -3.61
N LYS A 390 0.05 27.63 -2.29
CA LYS A 390 -1.09 28.39 -1.74
C LYS A 390 -1.01 29.88 -2.13
N ALA A 391 0.17 30.48 -1.96
CA ALA A 391 0.40 31.89 -2.32
C ALA A 391 0.18 32.15 -3.83
N LEU A 392 0.69 31.27 -4.69
CA LEU A 392 0.51 31.38 -6.15
C LEU A 392 -0.96 31.19 -6.56
N ASN A 393 -1.66 30.25 -5.94
CA ASN A 393 -3.08 30.03 -6.19
C ASN A 393 -3.94 31.22 -5.74
N SER A 394 -3.58 31.91 -4.65
CA SER A 394 -4.30 33.10 -4.18
C SER A 394 -4.19 34.27 -5.15
N VAL A 395 -3.12 34.35 -5.92
CA VAL A 395 -2.89 35.35 -6.97
C VAL A 395 -3.52 34.95 -8.31
N GLY A 396 -4.03 33.72 -8.43
CA GLY A 396 -4.67 33.21 -9.63
C GLY A 396 -3.70 32.84 -10.75
N VAL A 397 -2.53 32.29 -10.39
CA VAL A 397 -1.54 31.80 -11.35
C VAL A 397 -2.10 30.55 -12.05
N THR A 398 -1.86 30.45 -13.38
CA THR A 398 -2.33 29.28 -14.11
C THR A 398 -1.51 28.04 -13.75
N PRO A 399 -2.10 26.81 -13.84
CA PRO A 399 -1.36 25.56 -13.59
C PRO A 399 -0.09 25.44 -14.45
N ARG A 400 -0.11 25.94 -15.68
CA ARG A 400 1.02 25.91 -16.60
C ARG A 400 2.17 26.80 -16.12
N ASP A 401 1.86 28.02 -15.65
CA ASP A 401 2.86 28.95 -15.12
C ASP A 401 3.47 28.39 -13.83
N LEU A 402 2.65 27.71 -13.00
CA LEU A 402 3.11 27.07 -11.78
C LEU A 402 4.12 25.94 -12.07
N VAL A 403 3.85 25.11 -13.10
CA VAL A 403 4.82 24.10 -13.58
C VAL A 403 6.12 24.77 -14.05
N ALA A 404 6.03 25.87 -14.81
CA ALA A 404 7.19 26.61 -15.28
C ALA A 404 8.02 27.17 -14.12
N VAL A 405 7.38 27.74 -13.10
CA VAL A 405 8.04 28.25 -11.88
C VAL A 405 8.73 27.12 -11.11
N LEU A 406 8.07 25.97 -10.93
CA LEU A 406 8.68 24.82 -10.24
C LEU A 406 9.87 24.24 -11.01
N THR A 407 9.76 24.16 -12.34
CA THR A 407 10.85 23.70 -13.20
C THR A 407 12.05 24.65 -13.13
N ALA A 408 11.81 25.95 -13.14
CA ALA A 408 12.84 26.97 -12.97
C ALA A 408 13.48 26.90 -11.57
N ALA A 409 12.69 26.72 -10.51
CA ALA A 409 13.17 26.55 -9.14
C ALA A 409 14.06 25.30 -8.99
N ARG A 410 13.70 24.19 -9.65
CA ARG A 410 14.53 22.99 -9.72
C ARG A 410 15.85 23.25 -10.46
N ALA A 411 15.77 23.87 -11.65
CA ALA A 411 16.94 24.19 -12.45
C ALA A 411 17.92 25.13 -11.73
N ALA A 412 17.40 26.04 -10.91
CA ALA A 412 18.19 26.95 -10.05
C ALA A 412 18.75 26.26 -8.79
N GLY A 413 18.39 24.97 -8.52
CA GLY A 413 18.80 24.27 -7.30
C GLY A 413 18.08 24.73 -6.03
N ALA A 414 17.03 25.56 -6.15
CA ALA A 414 16.28 26.08 -5.02
C ALA A 414 15.24 25.08 -4.50
N LEU A 415 14.76 24.16 -5.34
CA LEU A 415 13.84 23.09 -4.94
C LEU A 415 14.64 21.88 -4.44
N GLN A 416 14.56 21.61 -3.14
CA GLN A 416 15.21 20.46 -2.50
C GLN A 416 14.33 19.21 -2.61
N ALA A 417 13.92 18.87 -3.84
CA ALA A 417 13.09 17.70 -4.10
C ALA A 417 13.27 17.20 -5.54
N ASN A 418 12.96 15.94 -5.77
CA ASN A 418 12.89 15.39 -7.11
C ASN A 418 11.57 15.77 -7.77
N LEU A 419 11.62 16.53 -8.87
CA LEU A 419 10.45 16.93 -9.65
C LEU A 419 10.22 15.93 -10.79
N GLU A 420 9.06 15.28 -10.81
CA GLU A 420 8.61 14.36 -11.84
C GLU A 420 7.38 14.93 -12.56
N LEU A 421 7.44 14.98 -13.88
CA LEU A 421 6.36 15.44 -14.74
C LEU A 421 5.64 14.23 -15.34
N ILE A 422 4.30 14.20 -15.29
CA ILE A 422 3.46 13.11 -15.82
C ILE A 422 2.28 13.66 -16.66
#